data_79999668f7cb724715fad837b0f64b34
#
_entry.id   79999668f7cb724715fad837b0f64b34
#
_cell.length_a   1.000
_cell.length_b   1.000
_cell.length_c   1.000
_cell.angle_alpha   90.00
_cell.angle_beta   90.00
_cell.angle_gamma   90.00
#
_symmetry.space_group_name_H-M   'P 1'
#
loop_
_entity.id
_entity.type
_entity.pdbx_description
1 polymer ?
#
loop_
_entity_poly.entity_id
_entity_poly.type
_entity_poly.pdbx_seq_one_letter_code
_entity_poly.pdbx_strand_id
1 'polypeptide(L)'
;RDKRFEVIGVGVKVNNNPTEWASGDHDEIKNYLQQFDWANSMLVAHNTMFDGAILNWVFDIRPRAYTDTVCIARALHGVQVSASLKAVAERYGVGVKGTEVQNAIGKKREDFRPDELDAYGDYCVNDVELTYKLFCIMCKGFPKKELKLIDTTLRMFIEPILRVRSALLDSHLMKI
;
A
#
# COMPACT_ATOMS: atom_id res chain seq x y z
N ARG A 1 14.91 -9.16 7.34
CA ARG A 1 13.46 -9.16 7.60
C ARG A 1 13.25 -9.36 9.09
N ASP A 2 12.47 -8.49 9.75
CA ASP A 2 12.10 -8.68 11.14
C ASP A 2 11.16 -9.91 11.24
N LYS A 3 11.56 -10.89 12.07
CA LYS A 3 10.77 -12.13 12.26
C LYS A 3 9.40 -11.89 12.94
N ARG A 4 9.21 -10.70 13.51
CA ARG A 4 7.93 -10.30 14.13
C ARG A 4 6.94 -9.75 13.13
N PHE A 5 7.40 -9.36 11.93
CA PHE A 5 6.53 -8.80 10.90
C PHE A 5 5.76 -9.90 10.19
N GLU A 6 4.46 -9.75 10.17
CA GLU A 6 3.51 -10.63 9.48
C GLU A 6 2.51 -9.78 8.70
N VAL A 7 2.10 -10.27 7.54
CA VAL A 7 0.97 -9.72 6.78
C VAL A 7 -0.25 -10.53 7.15
N ILE A 8 -1.19 -9.92 7.87
CA ILE A 8 -2.42 -10.57 8.36
C ILE A 8 -3.34 -10.93 7.19
N GLY A 9 -3.41 -10.07 6.19
CA GLY A 9 -4.21 -10.27 5.00
C GLY A 9 -4.04 -9.11 4.02
N VAL A 10 -4.70 -9.20 2.88
CA VAL A 10 -4.62 -8.22 1.80
C VAL A 10 -5.97 -8.01 1.14
N GLY A 11 -6.36 -6.74 0.96
CA GLY A 11 -7.50 -6.34 0.14
C GLY A 11 -7.03 -5.97 -1.26
N VAL A 12 -7.62 -6.56 -2.29
CA VAL A 12 -7.27 -6.28 -3.69
C VAL A 12 -8.51 -5.97 -4.51
N LYS A 13 -8.42 -4.90 -5.31
CA LYS A 13 -9.42 -4.54 -6.30
C LYS A 13 -8.77 -4.44 -7.68
N VAL A 14 -9.30 -5.18 -8.63
CA VAL A 14 -8.86 -5.13 -10.03
C VAL A 14 -9.88 -4.35 -10.85
N ASN A 15 -9.52 -3.14 -11.24
CA ASN A 15 -10.41 -2.25 -12.02
C ASN A 15 -11.78 -2.07 -11.32
N ASN A 16 -12.87 -2.33 -12.07
CA ASN A 16 -14.25 -2.22 -11.57
C ASN A 16 -14.79 -3.51 -10.93
N ASN A 17 -13.96 -4.55 -10.77
CA ASN A 17 -14.39 -5.78 -10.12
C ASN A 17 -14.67 -5.53 -8.63
N PRO A 18 -15.44 -6.39 -7.97
CA PRO A 18 -15.56 -6.35 -6.52
C PRO A 18 -14.19 -6.40 -5.84
N THR A 19 -14.07 -5.75 -4.69
CA THR A 19 -12.86 -5.87 -3.86
C THR A 19 -12.88 -7.21 -3.17
N GLU A 20 -11.77 -7.92 -3.23
CA GLU A 20 -11.56 -9.21 -2.58
C GLU A 20 -10.66 -9.03 -1.36
N TRP A 21 -10.91 -9.81 -0.31
CA TRP A 21 -10.08 -9.94 0.86
C TRP A 21 -9.49 -11.35 0.93
N ALA A 22 -8.20 -11.45 1.16
CA ALA A 22 -7.52 -12.70 1.42
C ALA A 22 -6.70 -12.60 2.70
N SER A 23 -6.87 -13.56 3.60
CA SER A 23 -6.08 -13.72 4.82
C SER A 23 -5.57 -15.15 4.91
N GLY A 24 -4.33 -15.31 5.32
CA GLY A 24 -3.68 -16.60 5.37
C GLY A 24 -2.26 -16.49 5.88
N ASP A 25 -1.53 -17.58 5.82
CA ASP A 25 -0.09 -17.56 6.04
C ASP A 25 0.66 -16.86 4.87
N HIS A 26 1.98 -16.78 5.00
CA HIS A 26 2.80 -16.11 4.00
C HIS A 26 2.65 -16.72 2.60
N ASP A 27 2.58 -18.03 2.50
CA ASP A 27 2.54 -18.74 1.21
C ASP A 27 1.13 -18.66 0.60
N GLU A 28 0.09 -18.72 1.42
CA GLU A 28 -1.29 -18.53 0.99
C GLU A 28 -1.51 -17.13 0.41
N ILE A 29 -1.06 -16.07 1.11
CA ILE A 29 -1.14 -14.70 0.61
C ILE A 29 -0.29 -14.50 -0.64
N LYS A 30 0.91 -15.08 -0.67
CA LYS A 30 1.79 -15.02 -1.85
C LYS A 30 1.13 -15.66 -3.07
N ASN A 31 0.57 -16.85 -2.91
CA ASN A 31 -0.12 -17.58 -3.99
C ASN A 31 -1.34 -16.78 -4.49
N TYR A 32 -2.09 -16.17 -3.58
CA TYR A 32 -3.21 -15.29 -3.95
C TYR A 32 -2.73 -14.08 -4.75
N LEU A 33 -1.68 -13.40 -4.30
CA LEU A 33 -1.14 -12.24 -4.99
C LEU A 33 -0.53 -12.57 -6.36
N GLN A 34 0.03 -13.77 -6.54
CA GLN A 34 0.61 -14.22 -7.82
C GLN A 34 -0.42 -14.48 -8.93
N GLN A 35 -1.72 -14.50 -8.61
CA GLN A 35 -2.78 -14.67 -9.61
C GLN A 35 -3.00 -13.41 -10.47
N PHE A 36 -2.49 -12.26 -10.03
CA PHE A 36 -2.67 -10.98 -10.74
C PHE A 36 -1.54 -10.70 -11.72
N ASP A 37 -1.87 -10.09 -12.86
CA ASP A 37 -0.89 -9.66 -13.88
C ASP A 37 -0.21 -8.35 -13.47
N TRP A 38 0.72 -8.45 -12.53
CA TRP A 38 1.48 -7.31 -12.02
C TRP A 38 2.34 -6.64 -13.09
N ALA A 39 2.85 -7.41 -14.06
CA ALA A 39 3.71 -6.90 -15.13
C ALA A 39 2.99 -5.92 -16.06
N ASN A 40 1.66 -5.98 -16.12
CA ASN A 40 0.83 -5.07 -16.90
C ASN A 40 -0.06 -4.17 -16.03
N SER A 41 0.08 -4.20 -14.71
CA SER A 41 -0.77 -3.49 -13.77
C SER A 41 -0.08 -2.29 -13.12
N MET A 42 -0.86 -1.30 -12.74
CA MET A 42 -0.45 -0.19 -11.88
C MET A 42 -1.00 -0.42 -10.48
N LEU A 43 -0.10 -0.43 -9.48
CA LEU A 43 -0.50 -0.42 -8.08
C LEU A 43 -0.98 0.98 -7.69
N VAL A 44 -2.19 1.02 -7.15
CA VAL A 44 -2.79 2.22 -6.55
C VAL A 44 -3.10 1.93 -5.09
N ALA A 45 -2.55 2.72 -4.19
CA ALA A 45 -2.91 2.65 -2.77
C ALA A 45 -2.99 4.07 -2.16
N HIS A 46 -3.35 4.14 -0.90
CA HIS A 46 -3.30 5.37 -0.12
C HIS A 46 -2.12 5.29 0.85
N ASN A 47 -1.00 5.92 0.51
CA ASN A 47 0.34 5.70 1.05
C ASN A 47 1.04 4.47 0.43
N THR A 48 1.07 4.43 -0.89
CA THR A 48 1.60 3.33 -1.71
C THR A 48 3.04 2.94 -1.40
N MET A 49 3.82 3.83 -0.79
CA MET A 49 5.17 3.51 -0.32
C MET A 49 5.15 2.30 0.64
N PHE A 50 4.16 2.21 1.52
CA PHE A 50 4.00 1.10 2.46
C PHE A 50 3.59 -0.20 1.75
N ASP A 51 2.50 -0.16 1.00
CA ASP A 51 1.95 -1.35 0.32
C ASP A 51 2.91 -1.87 -0.77
N GLY A 52 3.51 -0.97 -1.54
CA GLY A 52 4.50 -1.31 -2.56
C GLY A 52 5.77 -1.93 -1.97
N ALA A 53 6.24 -1.45 -0.81
CA ALA A 53 7.37 -2.04 -0.11
C ALA A 53 7.04 -3.47 0.37
N ILE A 54 5.85 -3.70 0.91
CA ILE A 54 5.41 -5.04 1.30
C ILE A 54 5.36 -5.96 0.08
N LEU A 55 4.72 -5.54 -1.03
CA LEU A 55 4.67 -6.34 -2.25
C LEU A 55 6.07 -6.72 -2.75
N ASN A 56 7.00 -5.76 -2.82
CA ASN A 56 8.34 -6.03 -3.35
C ASN A 56 9.22 -6.78 -2.34
N TRP A 57 9.30 -6.32 -1.08
CA TRP A 57 10.29 -6.85 -0.14
C TRP A 57 9.86 -8.15 0.53
N VAL A 58 8.56 -8.37 0.67
CA VAL A 58 8.01 -9.55 1.34
C VAL A 58 7.64 -10.64 0.33
N PHE A 59 6.99 -10.25 -0.79
CA PHE A 59 6.44 -11.19 -1.75
C PHE A 59 7.21 -11.25 -3.08
N ASP A 60 8.21 -10.38 -3.28
CA ASP A 60 8.98 -10.23 -4.54
C ASP A 60 8.07 -9.94 -5.76
N ILE A 61 7.05 -9.11 -5.54
CA ILE A 61 6.10 -8.69 -6.58
C ILE A 61 6.39 -7.24 -6.96
N ARG A 62 6.49 -6.97 -8.27
CA ARG A 62 6.79 -5.65 -8.83
C ARG A 62 5.77 -5.28 -9.88
N PRO A 63 4.84 -4.38 -9.58
CA PRO A 63 3.94 -3.83 -10.56
C PRO A 63 4.67 -3.04 -11.67
N ARG A 64 4.03 -2.95 -12.83
CA ARG A 64 4.55 -2.11 -13.93
C ARG A 64 4.68 -0.64 -13.55
N ALA A 65 3.77 -0.12 -12.74
CA ALA A 65 3.76 1.27 -12.29
C ALA A 65 3.18 1.38 -10.89
N TYR A 66 3.50 2.48 -10.22
CA TYR A 66 2.97 2.85 -8.91
C TYR A 66 2.30 4.21 -8.98
N THR A 67 1.22 4.39 -8.26
CA THR A 67 0.67 5.71 -7.98
C THR A 67 0.11 5.77 -6.56
N ASP A 68 -0.02 6.97 -6.02
CA ASP A 68 -0.37 7.20 -4.61
C ASP A 68 -1.42 8.29 -4.50
N THR A 69 -2.57 7.95 -3.95
CA THR A 69 -3.66 8.91 -3.76
C THR A 69 -3.34 9.98 -2.70
N VAL A 70 -2.40 9.73 -1.76
CA VAL A 70 -1.88 10.77 -0.85
C VAL A 70 -1.09 11.82 -1.63
N CYS A 71 -0.20 11.37 -2.54
CA CYS A 71 0.59 12.29 -3.36
C CYS A 71 -0.29 13.12 -4.28
N ILE A 72 -1.29 12.51 -4.92
CA ILE A 72 -2.26 13.22 -5.76
C ILE A 72 -3.06 14.24 -4.93
N ALA A 73 -3.57 13.85 -3.75
CA ALA A 73 -4.32 14.73 -2.88
C ALA A 73 -3.48 15.94 -2.42
N ARG A 74 -2.20 15.73 -2.07
CA ARG A 74 -1.28 16.82 -1.71
C ARG A 74 -1.00 17.76 -2.88
N ALA A 75 -0.86 17.24 -4.09
CA ALA A 75 -0.67 18.05 -5.28
C ALA A 75 -1.90 18.93 -5.60
N LEU A 76 -3.11 18.39 -5.37
CA LEU A 76 -4.36 19.09 -5.65
C LEU A 76 -4.76 20.09 -4.56
N HIS A 77 -4.47 19.81 -3.28
CA HIS A 77 -4.99 20.57 -2.15
C HIS A 77 -3.91 21.30 -1.34
N GLY A 78 -2.64 21.03 -1.63
CA GLY A 78 -1.52 21.55 -0.87
C GLY A 78 -1.19 20.73 0.37
N VAL A 79 0.01 20.93 0.90
CA VAL A 79 0.57 20.16 2.03
C VAL A 79 0.04 20.61 3.39
N GLN A 80 -0.61 21.75 3.47
CA GLN A 80 -1.18 22.29 4.71
C GLN A 80 -2.51 21.65 5.10
N VAL A 81 -3.10 20.88 4.18
CA VAL A 81 -4.39 20.21 4.39
C VAL A 81 -4.16 18.72 4.60
N SER A 82 -4.90 18.13 5.56
CA SER A 82 -4.79 16.69 5.82
C SER A 82 -5.07 15.86 4.55
N ALA A 83 -4.12 14.98 4.22
CA ALA A 83 -4.22 14.01 3.14
C ALA A 83 -4.46 12.59 3.66
N SER A 84 -4.92 12.40 4.90
CA SER A 84 -5.34 11.08 5.39
C SER A 84 -6.54 10.56 4.60
N LEU A 85 -6.65 9.22 4.45
CA LEU A 85 -7.76 8.60 3.71
C LEU A 85 -9.12 9.11 4.21
N LYS A 86 -9.30 9.20 5.54
CA LYS A 86 -10.50 9.77 6.15
C LYS A 86 -10.79 11.18 5.66
N ALA A 87 -9.83 12.09 5.80
CA ALA A 87 -10.03 13.50 5.45
C ALA A 87 -10.29 13.72 3.95
N VAL A 88 -9.62 12.93 3.10
CA VAL A 88 -9.81 13.01 1.65
C VAL A 88 -11.16 12.40 1.25
N ALA A 89 -11.55 11.25 1.84
CA ALA A 89 -12.84 10.63 1.59
C ALA A 89 -14.01 11.55 2.00
N GLU A 90 -13.93 12.21 3.16
CA GLU A 90 -14.91 13.20 3.63
C GLU A 90 -14.99 14.40 2.68
N ARG A 91 -13.84 14.94 2.24
CA ARG A 91 -13.78 16.09 1.31
C ARG A 91 -14.46 15.81 -0.02
N TYR A 92 -14.31 14.59 -0.54
CA TYR A 92 -14.91 14.18 -1.81
C TYR A 92 -16.30 13.52 -1.65
N GLY A 93 -16.77 13.30 -0.43
CA GLY A 93 -18.06 12.69 -0.16
C GLY A 93 -18.18 11.24 -0.67
N VAL A 94 -17.07 10.48 -0.69
CA VAL A 94 -17.04 9.13 -1.28
C VAL A 94 -17.34 8.02 -0.27
N GLY A 95 -17.42 8.34 1.01
CA GLY A 95 -17.75 7.40 2.10
C GLY A 95 -17.03 7.74 3.41
N VAL A 96 -17.16 6.84 4.37
CA VAL A 96 -16.61 6.99 5.73
C VAL A 96 -15.56 5.90 5.96
N LYS A 97 -14.39 6.30 6.46
CA LYS A 97 -13.34 5.37 6.89
C LYS A 97 -13.67 4.82 8.28
N GLY A 98 -13.57 3.50 8.43
CA GLY A 98 -13.69 2.83 9.73
C GLY A 98 -12.52 3.13 10.69
N THR A 99 -12.60 2.63 11.91
CA THR A 99 -11.62 2.83 12.99
C THR A 99 -10.99 1.55 13.52
N GLU A 100 -11.34 0.40 12.95
CA GLU A 100 -11.04 -0.96 13.43
C GLU A 100 -9.54 -1.28 13.44
N VAL A 101 -8.73 -0.54 12.65
CA VAL A 101 -7.28 -0.72 12.60
C VAL A 101 -6.59 -0.57 13.96
N GLN A 102 -7.16 0.22 14.86
CA GLN A 102 -6.59 0.43 16.20
C GLN A 102 -6.57 -0.86 17.02
N ASN A 103 -7.51 -1.77 16.78
CA ASN A 103 -7.62 -3.07 17.45
C ASN A 103 -6.64 -4.11 16.90
N ALA A 104 -5.99 -3.83 15.76
CA ALA A 104 -5.06 -4.74 15.09
C ALA A 104 -3.59 -4.45 15.40
N ILE A 105 -3.29 -3.28 16.00
CA ILE A 105 -1.90 -2.88 16.27
C ILE A 105 -1.23 -3.86 17.23
N GLY A 106 -0.12 -4.46 16.77
CA GLY A 106 0.68 -5.39 17.55
C GLY A 106 0.15 -6.83 17.58
N LYS A 107 -1.01 -7.10 16.97
CA LYS A 107 -1.53 -8.45 16.80
C LYS A 107 -0.90 -9.16 15.60
N LYS A 108 -0.80 -10.49 15.71
CA LYS A 108 -0.58 -11.40 14.61
C LYS A 108 -1.90 -12.02 14.18
N ARG A 109 -1.93 -12.69 13.03
CA ARG A 109 -3.14 -13.35 12.54
C ARG A 109 -3.74 -14.33 13.57
N GLU A 110 -2.89 -15.08 14.27
CA GLU A 110 -3.30 -16.05 15.31
C GLU A 110 -3.95 -15.42 16.54
N ASP A 111 -3.78 -14.12 16.76
CA ASP A 111 -4.36 -13.39 17.88
C ASP A 111 -5.80 -12.92 17.60
N PHE A 112 -6.29 -13.08 16.36
CA PHE A 112 -7.64 -12.71 15.98
C PHE A 112 -8.60 -13.89 16.17
N ARG A 113 -9.76 -13.62 16.74
CA ARG A 113 -10.90 -14.50 16.60
C ARG A 113 -11.46 -14.43 15.18
N PRO A 114 -12.18 -15.45 14.69
CA PRO A 114 -12.75 -15.44 13.34
C PRO A 114 -13.59 -14.19 13.05
N ASP A 115 -14.47 -13.80 13.97
CA ASP A 115 -15.32 -12.62 13.85
C ASP A 115 -14.52 -11.29 13.80
N GLU A 116 -13.43 -11.22 14.56
CA GLU A 116 -12.53 -10.05 14.53
C GLU A 116 -11.73 -9.97 13.21
N LEU A 117 -11.31 -11.12 12.67
CA LEU A 117 -10.60 -11.18 11.41
C LEU A 117 -11.50 -10.79 10.23
N ASP A 118 -12.75 -11.24 10.24
CA ASP A 118 -13.76 -10.86 9.24
C ASP A 118 -14.04 -9.35 9.30
N ALA A 119 -14.26 -8.79 10.48
CA ALA A 119 -14.44 -7.34 10.66
C ALA A 119 -13.21 -6.54 10.20
N TYR A 120 -12.00 -7.07 10.43
CA TYR A 120 -10.77 -6.44 9.93
C TYR A 120 -10.68 -6.52 8.42
N GLY A 121 -11.14 -7.62 7.81
CA GLY A 121 -11.26 -7.78 6.36
C GLY A 121 -12.22 -6.75 5.76
N ASP A 122 -13.40 -6.58 6.32
CA ASP A 122 -14.38 -5.58 5.88
C ASP A 122 -13.83 -4.17 5.94
N TYR A 123 -13.08 -3.85 7.02
CA TYR A 123 -12.37 -2.59 7.13
C TYR A 123 -11.36 -2.39 5.98
N CYS A 124 -10.54 -3.40 5.67
CA CYS A 124 -9.57 -3.33 4.59
C CYS A 124 -10.25 -3.18 3.22
N VAL A 125 -11.33 -3.91 2.98
CA VAL A 125 -12.16 -3.80 1.76
C VAL A 125 -12.69 -2.37 1.62
N ASN A 126 -13.23 -1.79 2.68
CA ASN A 126 -13.71 -0.41 2.66
C ASN A 126 -12.60 0.60 2.32
N ASP A 127 -11.41 0.45 2.90
CA ASP A 127 -10.26 1.34 2.61
C ASP A 127 -9.82 1.24 1.13
N VAL A 128 -9.85 0.04 0.54
CA VAL A 128 -9.56 -0.17 -0.88
C VAL A 128 -10.64 0.48 -1.76
N GLU A 129 -11.92 0.32 -1.43
CA GLU A 129 -13.02 0.94 -2.16
C GLU A 129 -12.96 2.48 -2.12
N LEU A 130 -12.68 3.06 -0.95
CA LEU A 130 -12.48 4.50 -0.81
C LEU A 130 -11.29 4.98 -1.65
N THR A 131 -10.18 4.29 -1.58
CA THR A 131 -8.96 4.60 -2.34
C THR A 131 -9.23 4.55 -3.85
N TYR A 132 -9.94 3.54 -4.33
CA TYR A 132 -10.30 3.41 -5.74
C TYR A 132 -11.22 4.55 -6.21
N LYS A 133 -12.27 4.87 -5.46
CA LYS A 133 -13.17 6.00 -5.79
C LYS A 133 -12.41 7.31 -5.85
N LEU A 134 -11.55 7.57 -4.86
CA LEU A 134 -10.71 8.77 -4.83
C LEU A 134 -9.76 8.83 -6.01
N PHE A 135 -9.10 7.73 -6.35
CA PHE A 135 -8.24 7.66 -7.52
C PHE A 135 -9.00 8.00 -8.79
N CYS A 136 -10.17 7.40 -9.02
CA CYS A 136 -11.00 7.67 -10.21
C CYS A 136 -11.44 9.14 -10.32
N ILE A 137 -11.68 9.82 -9.19
CA ILE A 137 -12.05 11.23 -9.18
C ILE A 137 -10.84 12.13 -9.39
N MET A 138 -9.80 11.95 -8.57
CA MET A 138 -8.65 12.84 -8.54
C MET A 138 -7.74 12.72 -9.77
N CYS A 139 -7.72 11.56 -10.44
CA CYS A 139 -6.97 11.37 -11.68
C CYS A 139 -7.61 12.02 -12.89
N LYS A 140 -8.88 12.46 -12.82
CA LYS A 140 -9.52 13.18 -13.93
C LYS A 140 -8.81 14.52 -14.15
N GLY A 141 -8.07 14.62 -15.26
CA GLY A 141 -7.31 15.82 -15.59
C GLY A 141 -5.99 15.99 -14.84
N PHE A 142 -5.61 15.05 -13.97
CA PHE A 142 -4.31 15.10 -13.30
C PHE A 142 -3.16 14.91 -14.31
N PRO A 143 -2.11 15.75 -14.27
CA PRO A 143 -1.07 15.72 -15.30
C PRO A 143 -0.31 14.40 -15.34
N LYS A 144 -0.16 13.81 -16.52
CA LYS A 144 0.59 12.55 -16.71
C LYS A 144 2.06 12.67 -16.26
N LYS A 145 2.66 13.85 -16.37
CA LYS A 145 4.04 14.11 -15.90
C LYS A 145 4.14 13.98 -14.39
N GLU A 146 3.14 14.45 -13.66
CA GLU A 146 3.08 14.33 -12.20
C GLU A 146 2.87 12.87 -11.77
N LEU A 147 2.00 12.11 -12.46
CA LEU A 147 1.88 10.66 -12.21
C LEU A 147 3.21 9.93 -12.41
N LYS A 148 3.97 10.30 -13.46
CA LYS A 148 5.29 9.72 -13.70
C LYS A 148 6.30 10.11 -12.60
N LEU A 149 6.21 11.34 -12.09
CA LEU A 149 7.06 11.78 -10.98
C LEU A 149 6.74 11.00 -9.70
N ILE A 150 5.45 10.79 -9.40
CA ILE A 150 5.01 9.96 -8.28
C ILE A 150 5.57 8.52 -8.42
N ASP A 151 5.39 7.87 -9.58
CA ASP A 151 5.94 6.53 -9.85
C ASP A 151 7.45 6.47 -9.62
N THR A 152 8.19 7.43 -10.18
CA THR A 152 9.66 7.48 -10.02
C THR A 152 10.07 7.62 -8.56
N THR A 153 9.41 8.51 -7.81
CA THR A 153 9.71 8.75 -6.40
C THR A 153 9.42 7.50 -5.55
N LEU A 154 8.29 6.83 -5.80
CA LEU A 154 7.95 5.59 -5.11
C LEU A 154 8.97 4.48 -5.40
N ARG A 155 9.40 4.32 -6.65
CA ARG A 155 10.41 3.33 -7.04
C ARG A 155 11.74 3.53 -6.33
N MET A 156 12.16 4.78 -6.10
CA MET A 156 13.42 5.06 -5.37
C MET A 156 13.45 4.41 -3.98
N PHE A 157 12.30 4.26 -3.33
CA PHE A 157 12.17 3.59 -2.04
C PHE A 157 11.82 2.10 -2.19
N ILE A 158 10.80 1.79 -2.98
CA ILE A 158 10.23 0.43 -3.11
C ILE A 158 11.21 -0.53 -3.80
N GLU A 159 11.94 -0.04 -4.81
CA GLU A 159 12.87 -0.82 -5.63
C GLU A 159 14.30 -0.27 -5.50
N PRO A 160 14.94 -0.34 -4.31
CA PRO A 160 16.25 0.26 -4.11
C PRO A 160 17.31 -0.44 -4.98
N ILE A 161 18.04 0.36 -5.77
CA ILE A 161 19.09 -0.11 -6.69
C ILE A 161 20.46 -0.01 -6.01
N LEU A 162 20.62 0.96 -5.10
CA LEU A 162 21.88 1.19 -4.41
C LEU A 162 22.16 0.10 -3.39
N ARG A 163 23.36 -0.49 -3.47
CA ARG A 163 23.84 -1.51 -2.51
C ARG A 163 25.00 -0.94 -1.71
N VAL A 164 24.94 -1.09 -0.40
CA VAL A 164 26.05 -0.79 0.50
C VAL A 164 27.13 -1.87 0.33
N ARG A 165 28.38 -1.46 0.12
CA ARG A 165 29.53 -2.36 0.21
C ARG A 165 29.89 -2.51 1.70
N SER A 166 29.27 -3.49 2.39
CA SER A 166 29.43 -3.70 3.82
C SER A 166 30.90 -3.81 4.24
N ALA A 167 31.72 -4.57 3.51
CA ALA A 167 33.15 -4.72 3.81
C ALA A 167 33.93 -3.37 3.77
N LEU A 168 33.52 -2.45 2.90
CA LEU A 168 34.14 -1.11 2.83
C LEU A 168 33.67 -0.23 4.01
N LEU A 169 32.37 -0.34 4.34
CA LEU A 169 31.81 0.36 5.49
C LEU A 169 32.42 -0.12 6.79
N ASP A 170 32.55 -1.43 7.00
CA ASP A 170 33.15 -2.05 8.18
C ASP A 170 34.62 -1.62 8.32
N SER A 171 35.37 -1.58 7.20
CA SER A 171 36.76 -1.10 7.19
C SER A 171 36.89 0.40 7.53
N HIS A 172 35.87 1.18 7.27
CA HIS A 172 35.82 2.60 7.66
C HIS A 172 35.48 2.76 9.14
N LEU A 173 34.50 2.01 9.65
CA LEU A 173 34.09 2.04 11.06
C LEU A 173 35.21 1.59 11.99
N MET A 174 36.07 0.66 11.55
CA MET A 174 37.23 0.19 12.33
C MET A 174 38.38 1.23 12.40
N LYS A 175 38.31 2.32 11.67
CA LYS A 175 39.34 3.37 11.62
C LYS A 175 38.96 4.61 12.45
N ILE A 176 37.76 4.61 13.04
CA ILE A 176 37.24 5.64 13.94
C ILE A 176 37.40 5.17 15.38
#